data_78d88f7fbb10d08e06382d57a533f6e2
#
_entry.id   78d88f7fbb10d08e06382d57a533f6e2
#
_cell.length_a   1.000
_cell.length_b   1.000
_cell.length_c   1.000
_cell.angle_alpha   90.00
_cell.angle_beta   90.00
_cell.angle_gamma   90.00
#
_symmetry.space_group_name_H-M   'P 1'
#
loop_
_entity.id
_entity.type
_entity.pdbx_description
1 polymer ?
#
loop_
_entity_poly.entity_id
_entity_poly.type
_entity_poly.pdbx_seq_one_letter_code
_entity_poly.pdbx_strand_id
1 'polypeptide(L)'
;ENIEKEIETMKDIRYIILQNNPHLKNKFLPTFYVTGVKKNYQITASFKRLHQKLGYFSRNVSQYERMARFSSEYKFPIEVGLENCGSGLDEATKGKRIGQGTSCRIIDKLPIQYKDLEIFKNFRFSICHLTKNEMKEIALKNNFFYILNITWSCWYPTKEGQPCGKCQMCIKRIIK
;
A
#
# COMPACT_ATOMS: atom_id res chain seq x y z
N GLU A 1 3.84 5.48 -16.95
CA GLU A 1 3.33 5.09 -15.62
C GLU A 1 1.81 5.14 -15.61
N ASN A 2 1.17 4.18 -14.93
CA ASN A 2 -0.24 3.84 -14.99
C ASN A 2 -1.18 4.65 -14.11
N ILE A 3 -0.84 5.86 -13.75
CA ILE A 3 -1.63 6.61 -12.76
C ILE A 3 -3.08 6.83 -13.22
N GLU A 4 -3.28 7.06 -14.50
CA GLU A 4 -4.62 7.23 -15.08
C GLU A 4 -5.44 5.94 -14.94
N LYS A 5 -4.82 4.79 -15.25
CA LYS A 5 -5.49 3.48 -15.12
C LYS A 5 -5.77 3.10 -13.67
N GLU A 6 -4.88 3.45 -12.76
CA GLU A 6 -5.10 3.27 -11.33
C GLU A 6 -6.28 4.13 -10.85
N ILE A 7 -6.34 5.39 -11.26
CA ILE A 7 -7.44 6.31 -10.92
C ILE A 7 -8.78 5.80 -11.49
N GLU A 8 -8.79 5.37 -12.73
CA GLU A 8 -9.97 4.77 -13.38
C GLU A 8 -10.46 3.56 -12.59
N THR A 9 -9.55 2.62 -12.32
CA THR A 9 -9.85 1.42 -11.52
C THR A 9 -10.39 1.75 -10.14
N MET A 10 -9.85 2.74 -9.46
CA MET A 10 -10.38 3.17 -8.16
C MET A 10 -11.82 3.70 -8.27
N LYS A 11 -12.16 4.43 -9.34
CA LYS A 11 -13.53 4.89 -9.60
C LYS A 11 -14.46 3.72 -9.86
N ASP A 12 -14.05 2.75 -10.67
CA ASP A 12 -14.82 1.55 -10.98
C ASP A 12 -15.10 0.71 -9.74
N ILE A 13 -14.07 0.47 -8.90
CA ILE A 13 -14.21 -0.23 -7.62
C ILE A 13 -15.25 0.48 -6.74
N ARG A 14 -15.11 1.79 -6.58
CA ARG A 14 -16.05 2.59 -5.79
C ARG A 14 -17.48 2.50 -6.33
N TYR A 15 -17.65 2.64 -7.64
CA TYR A 15 -18.93 2.54 -8.29
C TYR A 15 -19.60 1.18 -8.03
N ILE A 16 -18.87 0.08 -8.26
CA ILE A 16 -19.39 -1.28 -8.11
C ILE A 16 -19.74 -1.58 -6.64
N ILE A 17 -18.89 -1.14 -5.69
CA ILE A 17 -19.19 -1.30 -4.26
C ILE A 17 -20.50 -0.59 -3.91
N LEU A 18 -20.71 0.63 -4.37
CA LEU A 18 -21.90 1.42 -4.06
C LEU A 18 -23.15 0.92 -4.77
N GLN A 19 -23.04 0.36 -5.97
CA GLN A 19 -24.15 -0.31 -6.65
C GLN A 19 -24.64 -1.53 -5.87
N ASN A 20 -23.71 -2.36 -5.38
CA ASN A 20 -24.04 -3.57 -4.64
C ASN A 20 -24.39 -3.30 -3.16
N ASN A 21 -24.02 -2.13 -2.63
CA ASN A 21 -24.21 -1.75 -1.22
C ASN A 21 -24.62 -0.28 -1.09
N PRO A 22 -25.83 0.12 -1.52
CA PRO A 22 -26.25 1.54 -1.52
C PRO A 22 -26.20 2.20 -0.14
N HIS A 23 -26.38 1.42 0.94
CA HIS A 23 -26.31 1.88 2.33
C HIS A 23 -24.93 2.40 2.74
N LEU A 24 -23.87 2.09 1.97
CA LEU A 24 -22.51 2.56 2.23
C LEU A 24 -22.24 3.96 1.65
N LYS A 25 -23.18 4.54 0.88
CA LYS A 25 -22.96 5.83 0.18
C LYS A 25 -22.42 6.93 1.09
N ASN A 26 -22.97 7.04 2.29
CA ASN A 26 -22.55 8.06 3.25
C ASN A 26 -21.28 7.69 4.06
N LYS A 27 -20.78 6.46 3.90
CA LYS A 27 -19.54 5.98 4.54
C LYS A 27 -18.31 6.12 3.63
N PHE A 28 -18.53 6.30 2.33
CA PHE A 28 -17.45 6.52 1.38
C PHE A 28 -17.09 8.00 1.32
N LEU A 29 -15.99 8.36 1.93
CA LEU A 29 -15.44 9.70 1.84
C LEU A 29 -14.99 10.02 0.41
N PRO A 30 -14.97 11.31 0.01
CA PRO A 30 -14.40 11.74 -1.27
C PRO A 30 -12.94 11.29 -1.41
N THR A 31 -12.53 10.94 -2.62
CA THR A 31 -11.13 10.66 -2.93
C THR A 31 -10.40 11.99 -3.17
N PHE A 32 -9.30 12.20 -2.45
CA PHE A 32 -8.44 13.36 -2.64
C PHE A 32 -7.15 12.93 -3.34
N TYR A 33 -6.77 13.69 -4.36
CA TYR A 33 -5.50 13.51 -5.06
C TYR A 33 -4.51 14.54 -4.54
N VAL A 34 -3.42 14.06 -3.92
CA VAL A 34 -2.39 14.94 -3.37
C VAL A 34 -1.20 14.97 -4.33
N THR A 35 -0.92 16.17 -4.85
CA THR A 35 0.25 16.45 -5.68
C THR A 35 1.20 17.37 -4.92
N GLY A 36 2.50 17.20 -5.10
CA GLY A 36 3.48 18.16 -4.58
C GLY A 36 3.72 18.12 -3.08
N VAL A 37 3.81 16.93 -2.47
CA VAL A 37 4.21 16.78 -1.06
C VAL A 37 5.57 17.46 -0.81
N LYS A 38 5.67 18.31 0.22
CA LYS A 38 6.89 19.06 0.54
C LYS A 38 8.09 18.14 0.77
N LYS A 39 9.25 18.62 0.36
CA LYS A 39 10.53 17.93 0.64
C LYS A 39 10.79 17.93 2.14
N ASN A 40 11.23 16.77 2.67
CA ASN A 40 11.71 16.65 4.03
C ASN A 40 13.03 15.88 3.99
N TYR A 41 14.12 16.62 4.14
CA TYR A 41 15.48 16.08 4.01
C TYR A 41 15.79 14.99 5.04
N GLN A 42 15.26 15.09 6.25
CA GLN A 42 15.47 14.09 7.31
C GLN A 42 14.81 12.77 6.94
N ILE A 43 13.55 12.80 6.50
CA ILE A 43 12.81 11.61 6.04
C ILE A 43 13.52 11.00 4.83
N THR A 44 13.90 11.82 3.86
CA THR A 44 14.60 11.35 2.66
C THR A 44 15.95 10.72 3.00
N ALA A 45 16.71 11.30 3.94
CA ALA A 45 17.98 10.74 4.38
C ALA A 45 17.81 9.40 5.12
N SER A 46 16.83 9.31 6.03
CA SER A 46 16.49 8.05 6.70
C SER A 46 16.06 6.98 5.70
N PHE A 47 15.22 7.32 4.73
CA PHE A 47 14.79 6.40 3.69
C PHE A 47 15.97 5.89 2.85
N LYS A 48 16.91 6.76 2.48
CA LYS A 48 18.13 6.36 1.76
C LYS A 48 18.99 5.39 2.58
N ARG A 49 19.17 5.64 3.89
CA ARG A 49 19.90 4.71 4.76
C ARG A 49 19.22 3.35 4.89
N LEU A 50 17.89 3.34 5.03
CA LEU A 50 17.11 2.08 5.01
C LEU A 50 17.31 1.32 3.71
N HIS A 51 17.27 2.01 2.58
CA HIS A 51 17.51 1.39 1.27
C HIS A 51 18.92 0.77 1.18
N GLN A 52 19.94 1.49 1.61
CA GLN A 52 21.34 1.01 1.59
C GLN A 52 21.55 -0.18 2.54
N LYS A 53 20.99 -0.13 3.76
CA LYS A 53 21.18 -1.18 4.77
C LYS A 53 20.43 -2.47 4.48
N LEU A 54 19.24 -2.37 3.96
CA LEU A 54 18.33 -3.49 3.89
C LEU A 54 18.19 -4.09 2.47
N GLY A 55 18.63 -3.37 1.44
CA GLY A 55 18.53 -3.82 0.05
C GLY A 55 17.09 -4.06 -0.46
N TYR A 56 16.11 -3.87 0.41
CA TYR A 56 14.72 -4.27 0.19
C TYR A 56 13.92 -3.30 -0.67
N PHE A 57 14.43 -2.09 -0.84
CA PHE A 57 13.74 -1.07 -1.62
C PHE A 57 14.34 -0.99 -3.01
N SER A 58 13.64 -1.48 -4.01
CA SER A 58 14.01 -1.18 -5.39
C SER A 58 13.93 0.33 -5.65
N ARG A 59 14.61 0.82 -6.69
CA ARG A 59 14.61 2.26 -7.05
C ARG A 59 13.21 2.86 -7.20
N ASN A 60 12.19 2.04 -7.39
CA ASN A 60 10.79 2.44 -7.61
C ASN A 60 9.96 2.60 -6.33
N VAL A 61 10.53 2.39 -5.13
CA VAL A 61 9.78 2.42 -3.86
C VAL A 61 9.76 3.81 -3.21
N SER A 62 10.02 4.87 -3.96
CA SER A 62 9.86 6.26 -3.50
C SER A 62 8.44 6.61 -3.04
N GLN A 63 7.43 5.77 -3.35
CA GLN A 63 6.05 5.95 -2.86
C GLN A 63 6.00 5.97 -1.33
N TYR A 64 6.67 5.05 -0.62
CA TYR A 64 6.65 5.02 0.85
C TYR A 64 7.35 6.23 1.46
N GLU A 65 8.39 6.72 0.83
CA GLU A 65 9.07 7.96 1.23
C GLU A 65 8.13 9.17 1.08
N ARG A 66 7.39 9.26 -0.04
CA ARG A 66 6.40 10.32 -0.26
C ARG A 66 5.25 10.23 0.74
N MET A 67 4.75 9.03 1.01
CA MET A 67 3.70 8.79 2.01
C MET A 67 4.18 9.16 3.42
N ALA A 68 5.43 8.84 3.79
CA ALA A 68 6.00 9.23 5.08
C ALA A 68 6.11 10.76 5.21
N ARG A 69 6.53 11.46 4.16
CA ARG A 69 6.55 12.94 4.14
C ARG A 69 5.15 13.51 4.28
N PHE A 70 4.19 13.01 3.51
CA PHE A 70 2.80 13.42 3.57
C PHE A 70 2.23 13.26 4.98
N SER A 71 2.36 12.08 5.56
CA SER A 71 1.88 11.79 6.92
C SER A 71 2.55 12.67 7.98
N SER A 72 3.84 12.96 7.82
CA SER A 72 4.59 13.85 8.71
C SER A 72 4.14 15.30 8.59
N GLU A 73 3.88 15.78 7.38
CA GLU A 73 3.46 17.15 7.10
C GLU A 73 2.06 17.43 7.69
N TYR A 74 1.13 16.54 7.43
CA TYR A 74 -0.27 16.69 7.86
C TYR A 74 -0.58 16.12 9.24
N LYS A 75 0.40 15.49 9.90
CA LYS A 75 0.33 14.97 11.28
C LYS A 75 -0.84 14.00 11.52
N PHE A 76 -1.20 13.21 10.53
CA PHE A 76 -2.21 12.17 10.72
C PHE A 76 -1.72 10.78 10.27
N PRO A 77 -2.29 9.71 10.84
CA PRO A 77 -1.96 8.35 10.43
C PRO A 77 -2.51 8.05 9.03
N ILE A 78 -1.76 7.28 8.26
CA ILE A 78 -2.20 6.74 6.97
C ILE A 78 -2.23 5.22 7.03
N GLU A 79 -3.28 4.65 6.49
CA GLU A 79 -3.41 3.22 6.34
C GLU A 79 -2.71 2.76 5.05
N VAL A 80 -1.86 1.77 5.18
CA VAL A 80 -1.07 1.22 4.08
C VAL A 80 -1.43 -0.24 3.89
N GLY A 81 -1.91 -0.58 2.70
CA GLY A 81 -2.23 -1.96 2.31
C GLY A 81 -0.98 -2.81 2.12
N LEU A 82 -0.22 -3.02 3.19
CA LEU A 82 1.00 -3.83 3.20
C LEU A 82 0.66 -5.27 3.53
N GLU A 83 0.85 -6.17 2.58
CA GLU A 83 0.65 -7.61 2.75
C GLU A 83 1.86 -8.29 3.40
N ASN A 84 1.66 -9.49 3.95
CA ASN A 84 2.75 -10.38 4.39
C ASN A 84 3.40 -11.03 3.16
N CYS A 85 4.37 -10.35 2.58
CA CYS A 85 5.04 -10.79 1.35
C CYS A 85 6.53 -11.11 1.52
N GLY A 86 7.10 -10.92 2.72
CA GLY A 86 8.51 -11.17 3.03
C GLY A 86 9.49 -10.32 2.23
N SER A 87 9.08 -9.13 1.79
CA SER A 87 9.94 -8.26 0.99
C SER A 87 9.65 -6.77 1.23
N GLY A 88 10.57 -5.90 0.84
CA GLY A 88 10.40 -4.45 0.88
C GLY A 88 10.06 -3.93 2.27
N LEU A 89 9.01 -3.11 2.37
CA LEU A 89 8.58 -2.50 3.64
C LEU A 89 8.08 -3.55 4.64
N ASP A 90 7.46 -4.65 4.18
CA ASP A 90 7.01 -5.73 5.05
C ASP A 90 8.21 -6.34 5.79
N GLU A 91 9.24 -6.76 5.09
CA GLU A 91 10.45 -7.32 5.70
C GLU A 91 11.18 -6.29 6.58
N ALA A 92 11.30 -5.05 6.13
CA ALA A 92 11.93 -3.98 6.90
C ALA A 92 11.26 -3.74 8.26
N THR A 93 9.95 -3.87 8.33
CA THR A 93 9.14 -3.61 9.54
C THR A 93 8.79 -4.84 10.35
N LYS A 94 9.04 -6.05 9.81
CA LYS A 94 8.77 -7.32 10.48
C LYS A 94 9.47 -7.39 11.85
N GLY A 95 8.76 -7.83 12.88
CA GLY A 95 9.26 -7.84 14.26
C GLY A 95 9.45 -6.46 14.91
N LYS A 96 9.08 -5.37 14.23
CA LYS A 96 9.10 -4.00 14.76
C LYS A 96 7.69 -3.38 14.74
N ARG A 97 6.68 -4.21 14.54
CA ARG A 97 5.25 -3.82 14.55
C ARG A 97 4.57 -4.33 15.81
N ILE A 98 3.60 -3.56 16.30
CA ILE A 98 2.74 -3.89 17.43
C ILE A 98 1.27 -3.64 17.06
N GLY A 99 0.36 -4.38 17.69
CA GLY A 99 -1.08 -4.31 17.39
C GLY A 99 -1.49 -5.22 16.25
N GLN A 100 -2.79 -5.26 15.99
CA GLN A 100 -3.41 -6.07 14.94
C GLN A 100 -4.42 -5.24 14.15
N GLY A 101 -4.72 -5.67 12.92
CA GLY A 101 -5.66 -4.96 12.04
C GLY A 101 -5.29 -3.48 11.91
N THR A 102 -6.27 -2.59 12.00
CA THR A 102 -6.08 -1.14 11.86
C THR A 102 -5.23 -0.51 12.95
N SER A 103 -4.97 -1.21 14.08
CA SER A 103 -4.07 -0.74 15.13
C SER A 103 -2.60 -1.14 14.90
N CYS A 104 -2.30 -2.01 13.93
CA CYS A 104 -0.94 -2.46 13.65
C CYS A 104 -0.07 -1.28 13.19
N ARG A 105 1.00 -1.00 13.93
CA ARG A 105 1.91 0.14 13.70
C ARG A 105 3.33 -0.19 14.14
N ILE A 106 4.28 0.66 13.79
CA ILE A 106 5.65 0.57 14.32
C ILE A 106 5.63 0.74 15.84
N ILE A 107 6.47 -0.02 16.55
CA ILE A 107 6.65 0.10 18.00
C ILE A 107 7.17 1.49 18.39
N ASP A 108 6.78 2.01 19.54
CA ASP A 108 7.10 3.38 19.96
C ASP A 108 8.58 3.59 20.25
N LYS A 109 9.27 2.56 20.74
CA LYS A 109 10.70 2.60 21.06
C LYS A 109 11.47 1.61 20.20
N LEU A 110 12.00 2.10 19.09
CA LEU A 110 12.86 1.31 18.21
C LEU A 110 14.28 1.21 18.79
N PRO A 111 14.92 0.02 18.75
CA PRO A 111 16.36 -0.08 18.97
C PRO A 111 17.11 0.83 18.00
N ILE A 112 18.27 1.34 18.46
CA ILE A 112 19.04 2.38 17.72
C ILE A 112 19.36 1.98 16.27
N GLN A 113 19.63 0.70 16.02
CA GLN A 113 19.92 0.20 14.67
C GLN A 113 18.72 0.27 13.70
N TYR A 114 17.50 0.41 14.23
CA TYR A 114 16.26 0.52 13.46
C TYR A 114 15.63 1.92 13.50
N LYS A 115 16.32 2.91 14.07
CA LYS A 115 15.80 4.27 14.26
C LYS A 115 15.27 4.91 12.96
N ASP A 116 15.89 4.59 11.84
CA ASP A 116 15.42 5.10 10.54
C ASP A 116 14.00 4.66 10.17
N LEU A 117 13.43 3.60 10.78
CA LEU A 117 12.04 3.19 10.60
C LEU A 117 11.04 4.15 11.27
N GLU A 118 11.47 5.07 12.11
CA GLU A 118 10.61 6.09 12.73
C GLU A 118 9.88 6.96 11.70
N ILE A 119 10.41 7.07 10.47
CA ILE A 119 9.71 7.76 9.38
C ILE A 119 8.33 7.16 9.07
N PHE A 120 8.11 5.90 9.42
CA PHE A 120 6.85 5.17 9.23
C PHE A 120 5.97 5.10 10.50
N LYS A 121 6.28 5.84 11.56
CA LYS A 121 5.53 5.80 12.83
C LYS A 121 4.05 6.09 12.70
N ASN A 122 3.68 6.91 11.71
CA ASN A 122 2.29 7.25 11.42
C ASN A 122 1.59 6.25 10.49
N PHE A 123 2.28 5.19 10.03
CA PHE A 123 1.66 4.17 9.20
C PHE A 123 0.83 3.20 10.05
N ARG A 124 -0.27 2.74 9.46
CA ARG A 124 -1.10 1.63 9.96
C ARG A 124 -1.08 0.53 8.93
N PHE A 125 -0.78 -0.69 9.37
CA PHE A 125 -0.53 -1.85 8.51
C PHE A 125 -1.64 -2.88 8.66
N SER A 126 -2.85 -2.51 8.29
CA SER A 126 -4.08 -3.25 8.61
C SER A 126 -4.09 -4.70 8.17
N ILE A 127 -3.41 -5.01 7.06
CA ILE A 127 -3.39 -6.34 6.44
C ILE A 127 -2.00 -7.00 6.43
N CYS A 128 -1.04 -6.47 7.19
CA CYS A 128 0.34 -6.97 7.20
C CYS A 128 0.52 -8.40 7.73
N HIS A 129 -0.51 -8.99 8.27
CA HIS A 129 -0.55 -10.38 8.71
C HIS A 129 -1.14 -11.34 7.65
N LEU A 130 -1.69 -10.80 6.57
CA LEU A 130 -2.35 -11.58 5.52
C LEU A 130 -1.44 -11.74 4.30
N THR A 131 -1.36 -12.96 3.81
CA THR A 131 -0.83 -13.27 2.48
C THR A 131 -1.89 -13.00 1.40
N LYS A 132 -1.49 -12.95 0.14
CA LYS A 132 -2.44 -12.82 -0.99
C LYS A 132 -3.45 -13.96 -1.05
N ASN A 133 -3.03 -15.19 -0.72
CA ASN A 133 -3.93 -16.34 -0.71
C ASN A 133 -5.00 -16.18 0.37
N GLU A 134 -4.62 -15.81 1.59
CA GLU A 134 -5.57 -15.56 2.69
C GLU A 134 -6.52 -14.41 2.35
N MET A 135 -6.02 -13.33 1.73
CA MET A 135 -6.89 -12.24 1.26
C MET A 135 -7.90 -12.72 0.20
N LYS A 136 -7.48 -13.61 -0.72
CA LYS A 136 -8.38 -14.22 -1.70
C LYS A 136 -9.45 -15.07 -1.03
N GLU A 137 -9.08 -15.91 -0.08
CA GLU A 137 -10.02 -16.75 0.70
C GLU A 137 -11.04 -15.88 1.46
N ILE A 138 -10.57 -14.81 2.11
CA ILE A 138 -11.45 -13.84 2.78
C ILE A 138 -12.43 -13.21 1.79
N ALA A 139 -11.95 -12.83 0.61
CA ALA A 139 -12.79 -12.21 -0.42
C ALA A 139 -13.85 -13.18 -0.96
N LEU A 140 -13.50 -14.44 -1.16
CA LEU A 140 -14.45 -15.49 -1.56
C LEU A 140 -15.50 -15.74 -0.48
N LYS A 141 -15.06 -15.92 0.77
CA LYS A 141 -15.95 -16.17 1.92
C LYS A 141 -16.95 -15.05 2.16
N ASN A 142 -16.56 -13.81 1.89
CA ASN A 142 -17.38 -12.61 2.15
C ASN A 142 -18.02 -12.04 0.86
N ASN A 143 -18.02 -12.78 -0.24
CA ASN A 143 -18.69 -12.44 -1.50
C ASN A 143 -18.23 -11.11 -2.13
N PHE A 144 -16.95 -10.72 -1.93
CA PHE A 144 -16.38 -9.54 -2.62
C PHE A 144 -15.19 -9.86 -3.53
N PHE A 145 -15.02 -11.15 -3.89
CA PHE A 145 -13.94 -11.57 -4.80
C PHE A 145 -14.01 -10.86 -6.15
N TYR A 146 -15.18 -10.50 -6.63
CA TYR A 146 -15.40 -9.73 -7.86
C TYR A 146 -14.66 -8.39 -7.84
N ILE A 147 -14.49 -7.77 -6.65
CA ILE A 147 -13.70 -6.52 -6.49
C ILE A 147 -12.23 -6.77 -6.81
N LEU A 148 -11.68 -7.91 -6.36
CA LEU A 148 -10.29 -8.25 -6.64
C LEU A 148 -10.03 -8.43 -8.14
N ASN A 149 -11.01 -8.93 -8.89
CA ASN A 149 -10.90 -9.16 -10.33
C ASN A 149 -10.71 -7.86 -11.13
N ILE A 150 -11.28 -6.76 -10.67
CA ILE A 150 -11.17 -5.45 -11.32
C ILE A 150 -9.99 -4.61 -10.82
N THR A 151 -9.25 -5.04 -9.77
CA THR A 151 -8.07 -4.31 -9.30
C THR A 151 -6.98 -4.26 -10.36
N TRP A 152 -6.27 -3.14 -10.42
CA TRP A 152 -5.14 -2.96 -11.32
C TRP A 152 -3.81 -3.16 -10.62
N SER A 153 -2.87 -3.87 -11.26
CA SER A 153 -1.54 -4.09 -10.71
C SER A 153 -0.42 -4.13 -11.76
N CYS A 154 -0.74 -4.06 -13.04
CA CYS A 154 0.26 -4.12 -14.11
C CYS A 154 1.12 -2.85 -14.15
N TRP A 155 2.45 -3.00 -14.22
CA TRP A 155 3.38 -1.87 -14.36
C TRP A 155 3.52 -1.37 -15.80
N TYR A 156 3.34 -2.25 -16.78
CA TYR A 156 3.62 -1.99 -18.20
C TYR A 156 2.45 -2.48 -19.07
N PRO A 157 1.30 -1.76 -19.06
CA PRO A 157 0.16 -2.17 -19.90
C PRO A 157 0.52 -2.20 -21.37
N THR A 158 -0.28 -2.92 -22.14
CA THR A 158 -0.22 -2.86 -23.61
C THR A 158 -0.72 -1.50 -24.09
N LYS A 159 -0.54 -1.22 -25.37
CA LYS A 159 -1.07 0.02 -26.00
C LYS A 159 -2.59 0.11 -25.92
N GLU A 160 -3.26 -1.04 -25.87
CA GLU A 160 -4.72 -1.18 -25.74
C GLU A 160 -5.19 -1.09 -24.27
N GLY A 161 -4.29 -0.78 -23.31
CA GLY A 161 -4.61 -0.65 -21.89
C GLY A 161 -4.85 -1.97 -21.15
N GLN A 162 -4.40 -3.12 -21.73
CA GLN A 162 -4.52 -4.43 -21.10
C GLN A 162 -3.29 -4.76 -20.24
N PRO A 163 -3.42 -5.61 -19.21
CA PRO A 163 -2.27 -6.10 -18.45
C PRO A 163 -1.26 -6.81 -19.37
N CYS A 164 0.05 -6.52 -19.22
CA CYS A 164 1.09 -7.09 -20.09
C CYS A 164 1.31 -8.60 -19.89
N GLY A 165 0.79 -9.21 -18.85
CA GLY A 165 0.92 -10.64 -18.53
C GLY A 165 2.32 -11.10 -18.08
N LYS A 166 3.37 -10.27 -18.24
CA LYS A 166 4.78 -10.68 -18.05
C LYS A 166 5.55 -9.90 -16.97
N CYS A 167 5.04 -8.78 -16.48
CA CYS A 167 5.70 -8.08 -15.37
C CYS A 167 5.50 -8.85 -14.05
N GLN A 168 6.35 -8.59 -13.07
CA GLN A 168 6.30 -9.21 -11.75
C GLN A 168 4.90 -9.13 -11.10
N MET A 169 4.21 -8.01 -11.29
CA MET A 169 2.87 -7.82 -10.73
C MET A 169 1.82 -8.65 -11.46
N CYS A 170 1.95 -8.83 -12.78
CA CYS A 170 1.06 -9.73 -13.54
C CYS A 170 1.30 -11.19 -13.18
N ILE A 171 2.57 -11.60 -13.02
CA ILE A 171 2.93 -12.98 -12.64
C ILE A 171 2.44 -13.31 -11.22
N LYS A 172 2.60 -12.38 -10.28
CA LYS A 172 2.17 -12.54 -8.88
C LYS A 172 0.67 -12.34 -8.66
N ARG A 173 -0.07 -11.99 -9.69
CA ARG A 173 -1.52 -11.80 -9.59
C ARG A 173 -2.18 -13.17 -9.46
N ILE A 174 -2.69 -13.48 -8.27
CA ILE A 174 -3.32 -14.76 -7.92
C ILE A 174 -4.71 -14.92 -8.57
N ILE A 175 -5.19 -13.85 -9.20
CA ILE A 175 -6.50 -13.80 -9.84
C ILE A 175 -6.32 -14.26 -11.28
N LYS A 176 -6.58 -15.52 -11.52
CA LYS A 176 -6.88 -16.11 -12.82
C LYS A 176 -8.29 -16.62 -12.79
#